data_562590fc2781a23a861d5837538dfa8a
#
_entry.id   562590fc2781a23a861d5837538dfa8a
#
_cell.length_a   1.000
_cell.length_b   1.000
_cell.length_c   1.000
_cell.angle_alpha   90.00
_cell.angle_beta   90.00
_cell.angle_gamma   90.00
#
_symmetry.space_group_name_H-M   'P 1'
#
loop_
_entity.id
_entity.type
_entity.pdbx_description
1 polymer ?
#
loop_
_entity_poly.entity_id
_entity_poly.type
_entity_poly.pdbx_seq_one_letter_code
_entity_poly.pdbx_strand_id
1 'polypeptide(L)' 'MKYISVSEFAQRHGISERTARNYCHLGKIEGAYLVGKTWNIPEE' A
#
# COMPACT_ATOMS: atom_id res chain seq x y z
N MET A 1 1.31 -13.71 8.11
CA MET A 1 0.95 -12.41 7.52
C MET A 1 2.06 -11.92 6.64
N LYS A 2 1.70 -11.49 5.46
CA LYS A 2 2.66 -10.96 4.51
C LYS A 2 2.36 -9.49 4.25
N TYR A 3 3.44 -8.74 4.03
CA TYR A 3 3.32 -7.35 3.66
C TYR A 3 3.92 -7.15 2.29
N ILE A 4 3.28 -6.31 1.49
CA ILE A 4 3.76 -5.99 0.15
C ILE A 4 4.01 -4.49 0.07
N SER A 5 4.80 -4.09 -0.93
CA SER A 5 5.08 -2.68 -1.13
C SER A 5 3.91 -2.01 -1.85
N VAL A 6 3.93 -0.67 -1.82
CA VAL A 6 2.94 0.10 -2.56
C VAL A 6 2.98 -0.25 -4.04
N SER A 7 4.19 -0.44 -4.56
CA SER A 7 4.36 -0.77 -5.97
C SER A 7 3.64 -2.06 -6.32
N GLU A 8 3.83 -3.07 -5.49
CA GLU A 8 3.20 -4.35 -5.75
C GLU A 8 1.69 -4.27 -5.55
N PHE A 9 1.25 -3.56 -4.54
CA PHE A 9 -0.17 -3.36 -4.31
C PHE A 9 -0.82 -2.70 -5.52
N ALA A 10 -0.15 -1.67 -6.06
CA ALA A 10 -0.69 -0.97 -7.22
C ALA A 10 -0.82 -1.90 -8.42
N GLN A 11 0.18 -2.74 -8.64
CA GLN A 11 0.14 -3.68 -9.75
C GLN A 11 -1.01 -4.67 -9.61
N ARG A 12 -1.22 -5.15 -8.40
CA ARG A 12 -2.28 -6.14 -8.16
C ARG A 12 -3.66 -5.56 -8.38
N HIS A 13 -3.82 -4.29 -8.11
CA HIS A 13 -5.12 -3.63 -8.23
C HIS A 13 -5.28 -2.83 -9.51
N GLY A 14 -4.26 -2.83 -10.36
CA GLY A 14 -4.34 -2.14 -11.63
C GLY A 14 -4.42 -0.63 -11.49
N ILE A 15 -3.78 -0.09 -10.47
CA ILE A 15 -3.76 1.35 -10.23
C ILE A 15 -2.32 1.83 -10.20
N SER A 16 -2.13 3.14 -10.24
CA SER A 16 -0.79 3.71 -10.19
C SER A 16 -0.29 3.71 -8.75
N GLU A 17 1.04 3.78 -8.60
CA GLU A 17 1.64 3.87 -7.28
C GLU A 17 1.15 5.09 -6.53
N ARG A 18 0.96 6.17 -7.26
CA ARG A 18 0.49 7.40 -6.64
C ARG A 18 -0.89 7.20 -6.02
N THR A 19 -1.78 6.54 -6.75
CA THR A 19 -3.11 6.26 -6.25
C THR A 19 -3.06 5.34 -5.03
N ALA A 20 -2.22 4.32 -5.08
CA ALA A 20 -2.07 3.40 -3.97
C ALA A 20 -1.55 4.15 -2.74
N ARG A 21 -0.59 5.04 -2.94
CA ARG A 21 -0.04 5.83 -1.84
C ARG A 21 -1.11 6.74 -1.24
N ASN A 22 -1.95 7.31 -2.08
CA ASN A 22 -3.06 8.12 -1.62
C ASN A 22 -4.00 7.31 -0.73
N TYR A 23 -4.30 6.10 -1.14
CA TYR A 23 -5.16 5.23 -0.33
C TYR A 23 -4.55 5.00 1.04
N CYS A 24 -3.24 4.81 1.09
CA CYS A 24 -2.56 4.63 2.37
C CYS A 24 -2.70 5.87 3.25
N HIS A 25 -2.50 7.05 2.66
CA HIS A 25 -2.59 8.30 3.41
C HIS A 25 -4.01 8.55 3.92
N LEU A 26 -5.00 8.15 3.16
CA LEU A 26 -6.39 8.36 3.52
C LEU A 26 -6.91 7.31 4.49
N GLY A 27 -6.10 6.30 4.77
CA GLY A 27 -6.51 5.24 5.69
C GLY A 27 -7.50 4.28 5.09
N LYS A 28 -7.55 4.19 3.77
CA LYS A 28 -8.48 3.29 3.11
C LYS A 28 -7.97 1.85 3.09
N ILE A 29 -6.70 1.67 3.36
CA ILE A 29 -6.09 0.35 3.40
C ILE A 29 -5.86 -0.01 4.85
N GLU A 30 -6.63 -0.96 5.33
CA GLU A 30 -6.55 -1.35 6.72
C GLU A 30 -5.25 -2.08 6.99
N GLY A 31 -4.57 -1.69 8.07
CA GLY A 31 -3.34 -2.36 8.47
C GLY A 31 -2.09 -1.84 7.77
N ALA A 32 -2.23 -0.93 6.81
CA ALA A 32 -1.06 -0.36 6.15
C ALA A 32 -0.35 0.59 7.09
N TYR A 33 0.98 0.59 7.04
CA TYR A 33 1.74 1.49 7.88
C TYR A 33 3.01 1.90 7.16
N LEU A 34 3.53 3.05 7.55
CA LEU A 34 4.71 3.63 6.92
C LEU A 34 5.96 3.26 7.71
N VAL A 35 6.95 2.75 7.01
CA VAL A 35 8.24 2.40 7.60
C VAL A 35 9.30 3.17 6.82
N GLY A 36 9.86 4.20 7.46
CA GLY A 36 10.79 5.07 6.76
C GLY A 36 10.10 5.78 5.63
N LYS A 37 10.51 5.48 4.40
CA LYS A 37 9.92 6.09 3.22
C LYS A 37 9.04 5.11 2.46
N THR A 38 8.79 3.94 3.03
CA THR A 38 8.09 2.87 2.32
C THR A 38 6.86 2.47 3.09
N TRP A 39 5.75 2.35 2.39
CA TRP A 39 4.53 1.82 2.96
C TRP A 39 4.56 0.30 2.89
N ASN A 40 4.15 -0.32 3.99
CA ASN A 40 3.94 -1.77 4.04
C ASN A 40 2.45 -2.02 4.12
N ILE A 41 1.95 -2.84 3.20
CA ILE A 41 0.52 -3.10 3.08
C ILE A 41 0.30 -4.58 3.32
N PRO A 42 -0.59 -4.94 4.25
CA PRO A 42 -0.87 -6.35 4.49
C PRO A 42 -1.52 -6.98 3.26
N GLU A 43 -1.00 -8.13 2.88
CA GLU A 43 -1.48 -8.82 1.70
C GLU A 43 -2.87 -9.39 1.89
N GLU A 44 -3.19 -9.76 3.09
CA GLU A 44 -4.52 -10.30 3.39
C GLU A 44 -5.44 -9.29 3.96
#